data_b6bcb96b2e0ad6f22d436aa8118e3d15
#
_entry.id   b6bcb96b2e0ad6f22d436aa8118e3d15
#
_cell.length_a   1.000
_cell.length_b   1.000
_cell.length_c   1.000
_cell.angle_alpha   90.00
_cell.angle_beta   90.00
_cell.angle_gamma   90.00
#
_symmetry.space_group_name_H-M   'P 1'
#
loop_
_entity.id
_entity.type
_entity.pdbx_description
1 polymer ?
#
loop_
_entity_poly.entity_id
_entity_poly.type
_entity_poly.pdbx_seq_one_letter_code
_entity_poly.pdbx_strand_id
1 'polypeptide(L)'
;MEIKVLHFVPQWPKQENAAVLFDLFLQKIGEEAEVHVATMSPVKESSGENFRKYCIGSGKADYGKHGIVNLLALQKRFLTLLYQLMPQVVHIHGSYHFINSRIALWSRKRGFPVVFSPYGGMNPEFIDQEYGMRTWKLLSYQKKMVRNASCTLISDPHEGDYIKEEKLSERIAFIEDPTKEEHTQLDDYADCTLQVYQKVLDTDMGKRIDRQSQEAVSALLHLSLAGDVERQPLCSEDILNLRSITPKKWRDIFLYAAEQGVTGYINDGIARAQLAVPETDAGTADHFPLRYPKDTRSLTSDKLLTPNLISRKAIERKLRHTRGAERTLCTMLHNLRYHVGQSSLSLRHLCDLYEVLRHTPLDEDALDIHLREQRIHTFTRRICQVLHEAAYLDEGFMPVAALDDKGTEKIRASLTKY
;
A
#
# COMPACT_ATOMS: atom_id res chain seq x y z
N MET A 1 15.18 -1.98 13.90
CA MET A 1 13.95 -2.62 14.42
C MET A 1 13.81 -3.94 13.72
N GLU A 2 13.70 -5.00 14.47
CA GLU A 2 13.61 -6.37 13.96
C GLU A 2 12.33 -6.56 13.14
N ILE A 3 12.48 -6.94 11.87
CA ILE A 3 11.34 -7.22 10.97
C ILE A 3 10.72 -8.55 11.39
N LYS A 4 9.41 -8.60 11.59
CA LYS A 4 8.70 -9.85 11.87
C LYS A 4 8.12 -10.45 10.60
N VAL A 5 8.55 -11.64 10.22
CA VAL A 5 8.16 -12.32 8.97
C VAL A 5 7.46 -13.65 9.26
N LEU A 6 6.35 -13.89 8.55
CA LEU A 6 5.71 -15.20 8.51
C LEU A 6 5.96 -15.86 7.15
N HIS A 7 6.82 -16.84 7.11
CA HIS A 7 7.00 -17.71 5.94
C HIS A 7 5.87 -18.73 5.86
N PHE A 8 5.33 -18.94 4.68
CA PHE A 8 4.39 -20.02 4.40
C PHE A 8 4.96 -20.98 3.38
N VAL A 9 5.12 -22.23 3.80
CA VAL A 9 5.66 -23.34 2.99
C VAL A 9 4.61 -24.43 2.93
N PRO A 10 3.94 -24.67 1.79
CA PRO A 10 2.83 -25.64 1.73
C PRO A 10 3.27 -27.05 2.05
N GLN A 11 4.48 -27.42 1.60
CA GLN A 11 5.13 -28.70 1.92
C GLN A 11 6.59 -28.45 2.23
N TRP A 12 7.06 -29.01 3.34
CA TRP A 12 8.49 -28.96 3.66
C TRP A 12 9.30 -29.67 2.57
N PRO A 13 10.44 -29.14 2.14
CA PRO A 13 11.27 -29.79 1.14
C PRO A 13 11.60 -31.24 1.54
N LYS A 14 11.39 -32.18 0.61
CA LYS A 14 11.61 -33.60 0.86
C LYS A 14 13.04 -34.05 0.59
N GLN A 15 13.75 -33.35 -0.29
CA GLN A 15 15.16 -33.59 -0.56
C GLN A 15 15.98 -33.05 0.62
N GLU A 16 16.84 -33.87 1.17
CA GLU A 16 17.60 -33.55 2.37
C GLU A 16 18.42 -32.27 2.21
N ASN A 17 19.13 -32.11 1.10
CA ASN A 17 19.93 -30.92 0.80
C ASN A 17 19.05 -29.65 0.71
N ALA A 18 17.89 -29.71 0.04
CA ALA A 18 16.98 -28.55 -0.07
C ALA A 18 16.36 -28.20 1.28
N ALA A 19 16.07 -29.18 2.14
CA ALA A 19 15.59 -28.96 3.48
C ALA A 19 16.62 -28.27 4.36
N VAL A 20 17.88 -28.75 4.30
CA VAL A 20 19.02 -28.17 5.05
C VAL A 20 19.28 -26.72 4.60
N LEU A 21 19.34 -26.46 3.29
CA LEU A 21 19.54 -25.09 2.76
C LEU A 21 18.42 -24.15 3.18
N PHE A 22 17.19 -24.64 3.15
CA PHE A 22 16.05 -23.81 3.58
C PHE A 22 16.07 -23.54 5.09
N ASP A 23 16.44 -24.51 5.91
CA ASP A 23 16.62 -24.33 7.35
C ASP A 23 17.76 -23.32 7.63
N LEU A 24 18.89 -23.42 6.93
CA LEU A 24 20.01 -22.48 7.06
C LEU A 24 19.61 -21.06 6.64
N PHE A 25 18.87 -20.92 5.54
CA PHE A 25 18.32 -19.62 5.11
C PHE A 25 17.43 -18.99 6.18
N LEU A 26 16.52 -19.77 6.79
CA LEU A 26 15.66 -19.29 7.86
C LEU A 26 16.45 -18.91 9.12
N GLN A 27 17.52 -19.64 9.43
CA GLN A 27 18.40 -19.30 10.55
C GLN A 27 19.12 -17.98 10.30
N LYS A 28 19.64 -17.77 9.09
CA LYS A 28 20.32 -16.52 8.72
C LYS A 28 19.41 -15.32 8.77
N ILE A 29 18.23 -15.38 8.19
CA ILE A 29 17.22 -14.30 8.34
C ILE A 29 16.89 -14.09 9.82
N GLY A 30 16.80 -15.16 10.61
CA GLY A 30 16.49 -15.10 12.04
C GLY A 30 17.59 -14.47 12.92
N GLU A 31 18.77 -14.16 12.38
CA GLU A 31 19.80 -13.37 13.06
C GLU A 31 19.40 -11.88 13.14
N GLU A 32 18.63 -11.37 12.15
CA GLU A 32 18.25 -9.98 12.02
C GLU A 32 16.72 -9.72 12.04
N ALA A 33 15.91 -10.78 11.97
CA ALA A 33 14.45 -10.70 11.92
C ALA A 33 13.78 -11.75 12.84
N GLU A 34 12.59 -11.45 13.34
CA GLU A 34 11.74 -12.43 14.04
C GLU A 34 11.06 -13.34 13.01
N VAL A 35 11.52 -14.59 12.88
CA VAL A 35 11.08 -15.52 11.84
C VAL A 35 10.10 -16.56 12.37
N HIS A 36 8.96 -16.66 11.72
CA HIS A 36 7.94 -17.69 11.93
C HIS A 36 7.68 -18.45 10.64
N VAL A 37 7.42 -19.74 10.73
CA VAL A 37 7.15 -20.59 9.56
C VAL A 37 5.87 -21.37 9.75
N ALA A 38 4.89 -21.17 8.88
CA ALA A 38 3.66 -21.95 8.82
C ALA A 38 3.74 -22.97 7.69
N THR A 39 3.36 -24.22 7.95
CA THR A 39 3.35 -25.29 6.96
C THR A 39 2.12 -26.17 7.08
N MET A 40 1.75 -26.84 5.97
CA MET A 40 0.71 -27.87 5.96
C MET A 40 1.24 -29.25 6.38
N SER A 41 2.56 -29.45 6.29
CA SER A 41 3.19 -30.71 6.66
C SER A 41 3.17 -30.89 8.18
N PRO A 42 2.93 -32.12 8.68
CA PRO A 42 3.11 -32.43 10.09
C PRO A 42 4.62 -32.30 10.40
N VAL A 43 4.98 -31.21 11.01
CA VAL A 43 6.31 -30.97 11.54
C VAL A 43 6.18 -31.06 13.06
N LYS A 44 7.10 -31.76 13.73
CA LYS A 44 7.25 -31.58 15.18
C LYS A 44 7.51 -30.08 15.38
N GLU A 45 6.75 -29.44 16.25
CA GLU A 45 7.02 -28.08 16.66
C GLU A 45 8.46 -28.03 17.18
N SER A 46 9.39 -27.73 16.29
CA SER A 46 10.79 -27.55 16.63
C SER A 46 11.06 -26.06 16.53
N SER A 47 11.34 -25.43 17.64
CA SER A 47 12.03 -24.16 17.63
C SER A 47 13.47 -24.43 17.23
N GLY A 48 13.86 -23.99 16.02
CA GLY A 48 15.27 -23.72 15.75
C GLY A 48 15.72 -22.57 16.66
N GLU A 49 17.01 -22.36 16.81
CA GLU A 49 17.51 -21.30 17.68
C GLU A 49 16.94 -19.92 17.28
N ASN A 50 16.74 -19.66 15.96
CA ASN A 50 16.35 -18.36 15.40
C ASN A 50 14.97 -18.32 14.71
N PHE A 51 14.19 -19.41 14.70
CA PHE A 51 12.85 -19.39 14.12
C PHE A 51 11.91 -20.42 14.73
N ARG A 52 10.58 -20.18 14.58
CA ARG A 52 9.53 -21.05 15.12
C ARG A 52 8.69 -21.65 14.01
N LYS A 53 8.45 -22.96 14.04
CA LYS A 53 7.62 -23.71 13.07
C LYS A 53 6.23 -23.98 13.64
N TYR A 54 5.20 -23.78 12.81
CA TYR A 54 3.78 -24.01 13.13
C TYR A 54 3.16 -24.93 12.07
N CYS A 55 2.54 -26.03 12.50
CA CYS A 55 1.73 -26.85 11.63
C CYS A 55 0.28 -26.34 11.61
N ILE A 56 -0.16 -25.79 10.49
CA ILE A 56 -1.55 -25.35 10.30
C ILE A 56 -2.40 -26.38 9.55
N GLY A 57 -1.79 -27.48 9.11
CA GLY A 57 -2.46 -28.65 8.54
C GLY A 57 -3.21 -29.47 9.59
N SER A 58 -4.01 -30.46 9.16
CA SER A 58 -4.77 -31.34 10.06
C SER A 58 -3.97 -32.55 10.56
N GLY A 59 -2.69 -32.66 10.21
CA GLY A 59 -1.82 -33.78 10.60
C GLY A 59 -2.08 -35.11 9.89
N LYS A 60 -3.25 -35.31 9.33
CA LYS A 60 -3.57 -36.41 8.41
C LYS A 60 -3.73 -35.81 7.04
N ALA A 61 -2.76 -36.07 6.14
CA ALA A 61 -2.76 -35.68 4.75
C ALA A 61 -3.97 -34.81 4.34
N ASP A 62 -3.90 -33.51 4.58
CA ASP A 62 -4.89 -32.54 4.06
C ASP A 62 -4.93 -32.58 2.51
N TYR A 63 -4.00 -33.32 1.93
CA TYR A 63 -4.01 -33.88 0.58
C TYR A 63 -4.50 -35.32 0.63
N GLY A 64 -5.69 -35.55 1.18
CA GLY A 64 -6.34 -36.85 1.09
C GLY A 64 -6.38 -37.33 -0.37
N LYS A 65 -6.57 -38.64 -0.62
CA LYS A 65 -6.66 -39.26 -1.96
C LYS A 65 -7.60 -38.52 -2.93
N HIS A 66 -8.35 -37.53 -2.46
CA HIS A 66 -9.30 -36.70 -3.23
C HIS A 66 -9.04 -35.19 -3.14
N GLY A 67 -7.93 -34.73 -2.56
CA GLY A 67 -7.48 -33.31 -2.65
C GLY A 67 -8.43 -32.26 -2.02
N ILE A 68 -9.41 -32.67 -1.20
CA ILE A 68 -10.36 -31.75 -0.59
C ILE A 68 -9.79 -31.29 0.76
N VAL A 69 -9.14 -30.12 0.72
CA VAL A 69 -8.76 -29.40 1.93
C VAL A 69 -9.99 -28.72 2.52
N ASN A 70 -10.22 -28.88 3.81
CA ASN A 70 -11.23 -28.08 4.50
C ASN A 70 -10.74 -26.63 4.60
N LEU A 71 -11.05 -25.84 3.56
CA LEU A 71 -10.60 -24.45 3.44
C LEU A 71 -11.06 -23.55 4.58
N LEU A 72 -12.25 -23.80 5.16
CA LEU A 72 -12.76 -23.00 6.27
C LEU A 72 -11.97 -23.24 7.55
N ALA A 73 -11.66 -24.50 7.85
CA ALA A 73 -10.85 -24.86 9.00
C ALA A 73 -9.42 -24.35 8.85
N LEU A 74 -8.83 -24.49 7.65
CA LEU A 74 -7.51 -23.95 7.34
C LEU A 74 -7.47 -22.43 7.46
N GLN A 75 -8.48 -21.75 6.91
CA GLN A 75 -8.58 -20.29 7.01
C GLN A 75 -8.62 -19.85 8.48
N LYS A 76 -9.44 -20.51 9.31
CA LYS A 76 -9.53 -20.19 10.74
C LYS A 76 -8.17 -20.34 11.43
N ARG A 77 -7.48 -21.49 11.25
CA ARG A 77 -6.16 -21.75 11.85
C ARG A 77 -5.11 -20.74 11.39
N PHE A 78 -5.04 -20.49 10.07
CA PHE A 78 -4.11 -19.52 9.53
C PHE A 78 -4.37 -18.11 10.05
N LEU A 79 -5.62 -17.66 10.07
CA LEU A 79 -5.95 -16.32 10.55
C LEU A 79 -5.72 -16.17 12.06
N THR A 80 -5.99 -17.22 12.85
CA THR A 80 -5.63 -17.22 14.27
C THR A 80 -4.13 -17.01 14.45
N LEU A 81 -3.30 -17.77 13.73
CA LEU A 81 -1.84 -17.61 13.77
C LEU A 81 -1.41 -16.21 13.29
N LEU A 82 -1.95 -15.74 12.18
CA LEU A 82 -1.65 -14.43 11.61
C LEU A 82 -1.90 -13.29 12.60
N TYR A 83 -3.04 -13.32 13.31
CA TYR A 83 -3.38 -12.32 14.31
C TYR A 83 -2.62 -12.49 15.63
N GLN A 84 -2.22 -13.69 15.99
CA GLN A 84 -1.35 -13.91 17.16
C GLN A 84 0.07 -13.37 16.93
N LEU A 85 0.60 -13.57 15.73
CA LEU A 85 1.94 -13.16 15.38
C LEU A 85 2.03 -11.69 14.95
N MET A 86 0.99 -11.17 14.27
CA MET A 86 1.00 -9.84 13.67
C MET A 86 2.27 -9.56 12.84
N PRO A 87 2.62 -10.42 11.86
CA PRO A 87 3.83 -10.26 11.08
C PRO A 87 3.76 -9.00 10.23
N GLN A 88 4.91 -8.39 9.93
CA GLN A 88 4.98 -7.24 9.03
C GLN A 88 4.94 -7.68 7.56
N VAL A 89 5.46 -8.89 7.26
CA VAL A 89 5.49 -9.48 5.91
C VAL A 89 5.05 -10.93 5.98
N VAL A 90 4.29 -11.39 4.98
CA VAL A 90 4.00 -12.80 4.75
C VAL A 90 4.75 -13.25 3.49
N HIS A 91 5.72 -14.15 3.63
CA HIS A 91 6.50 -14.68 2.51
C HIS A 91 6.01 -16.08 2.12
N ILE A 92 5.55 -16.25 0.89
CA ILE A 92 4.95 -17.49 0.38
C ILE A 92 5.92 -18.17 -0.58
N HIS A 93 6.19 -19.44 -0.35
CA HIS A 93 7.16 -20.25 -1.10
C HIS A 93 6.51 -21.28 -2.01
N GLY A 94 7.04 -21.39 -3.23
CA GLY A 94 6.69 -22.42 -4.20
C GLY A 94 5.48 -22.10 -5.09
N SER A 95 5.54 -22.64 -6.31
CA SER A 95 4.56 -22.41 -7.37
C SER A 95 3.50 -23.50 -7.43
N TYR A 96 2.38 -23.19 -8.10
CA TYR A 96 1.30 -24.13 -8.46
C TYR A 96 0.58 -24.81 -7.28
N HIS A 97 0.74 -24.30 -6.07
CA HIS A 97 -0.02 -24.73 -4.91
C HIS A 97 -1.28 -23.86 -4.73
N PHE A 98 -2.45 -24.45 -4.85
CA PHE A 98 -3.72 -23.73 -4.66
C PHE A 98 -3.79 -23.06 -3.28
N ILE A 99 -3.25 -23.71 -2.24
CA ILE A 99 -3.25 -23.17 -0.89
C ILE A 99 -2.45 -21.87 -0.81
N ASN A 100 -1.31 -21.75 -1.50
CA ASN A 100 -0.53 -20.51 -1.57
C ASN A 100 -1.41 -19.33 -2.03
N SER A 101 -2.25 -19.55 -3.04
CA SER A 101 -3.16 -18.52 -3.53
C SER A 101 -4.20 -18.11 -2.48
N ARG A 102 -4.64 -19.03 -1.63
CA ARG A 102 -5.61 -18.75 -0.55
C ARG A 102 -4.94 -17.99 0.60
N ILE A 103 -3.75 -18.43 1.03
CA ILE A 103 -2.94 -17.74 2.04
C ILE A 103 -2.63 -16.31 1.59
N ALA A 104 -2.16 -16.11 0.34
CA ALA A 104 -1.91 -14.79 -0.23
C ALA A 104 -3.17 -13.90 -0.19
N LEU A 105 -4.31 -14.44 -0.60
CA LEU A 105 -5.58 -13.70 -0.59
C LEU A 105 -6.02 -13.31 0.82
N TRP A 106 -5.91 -14.23 1.79
CA TRP A 106 -6.32 -13.98 3.17
C TRP A 106 -5.42 -12.96 3.85
N SER A 107 -4.11 -13.03 3.64
CA SER A 107 -3.14 -12.05 4.16
C SER A 107 -3.42 -10.65 3.60
N ARG A 108 -3.51 -10.53 2.28
CA ARG A 108 -3.74 -9.24 1.61
C ARG A 108 -5.08 -8.58 1.98
N LYS A 109 -6.16 -9.36 2.09
CA LYS A 109 -7.46 -8.82 2.52
C LYS A 109 -7.44 -8.22 3.92
N ARG A 110 -6.39 -8.49 4.69
CA ARG A 110 -6.19 -8.00 6.07
C ARG A 110 -5.05 -6.98 6.17
N GLY A 111 -4.55 -6.51 5.03
CA GLY A 111 -3.53 -5.46 4.98
C GLY A 111 -2.09 -5.97 5.10
N PHE A 112 -1.86 -7.28 5.26
CA PHE A 112 -0.51 -7.82 5.32
C PHE A 112 0.11 -7.88 3.92
N PRO A 113 1.28 -7.27 3.68
CA PRO A 113 2.00 -7.40 2.42
C PRO A 113 2.48 -8.83 2.21
N VAL A 114 2.50 -9.25 0.93
CA VAL A 114 2.86 -10.62 0.54
C VAL A 114 4.05 -10.59 -0.40
N VAL A 115 5.14 -11.24 -0.01
CA VAL A 115 6.26 -11.60 -0.90
C VAL A 115 5.99 -13.01 -1.42
N PHE A 116 6.29 -13.26 -2.68
CA PHE A 116 6.06 -14.55 -3.32
C PHE A 116 7.30 -15.03 -4.07
N SER A 117 7.84 -16.20 -3.68
CA SER A 117 8.98 -16.86 -4.35
C SER A 117 8.49 -18.05 -5.17
N PRO A 118 8.45 -17.94 -6.51
CA PRO A 118 7.99 -19.01 -7.40
C PRO A 118 9.02 -20.12 -7.66
N TYR A 119 10.31 -19.89 -7.40
CA TYR A 119 11.41 -20.85 -7.62
C TYR A 119 11.39 -21.50 -9.02
N GLY A 120 11.56 -20.70 -10.06
CA GLY A 120 11.54 -21.16 -11.45
C GLY A 120 10.15 -21.47 -12.01
N GLY A 121 9.09 -21.42 -11.20
CA GLY A 121 7.74 -21.80 -11.62
C GLY A 121 7.07 -20.84 -12.60
N MET A 122 7.65 -19.66 -12.85
CA MET A 122 7.21 -18.70 -13.86
C MET A 122 8.13 -18.71 -15.10
N ASN A 123 9.15 -19.55 -15.16
CA ASN A 123 10.00 -19.70 -16.32
C ASN A 123 9.19 -20.31 -17.49
N PRO A 124 9.21 -19.71 -18.70
CA PRO A 124 8.50 -20.20 -19.88
C PRO A 124 8.81 -21.65 -20.21
N GLU A 125 10.08 -22.03 -20.17
CA GLU A 125 10.51 -23.41 -20.47
C GLU A 125 9.87 -24.43 -19.52
N PHE A 126 9.79 -24.08 -18.24
CA PHE A 126 9.14 -24.92 -17.24
C PHE A 126 7.62 -24.99 -17.44
N ILE A 127 7.00 -23.89 -17.88
CA ILE A 127 5.56 -23.83 -18.20
C ILE A 127 5.26 -24.70 -19.42
N ASP A 128 6.09 -24.64 -20.46
CA ASP A 128 5.89 -25.33 -21.73
C ASP A 128 6.16 -26.85 -21.65
N GLN A 129 7.12 -27.27 -20.82
CA GLN A 129 7.43 -28.68 -20.63
C GLN A 129 6.30 -29.48 -19.99
N GLU A 130 5.41 -28.82 -19.24
CA GLU A 130 4.34 -29.49 -18.51
C GLU A 130 2.95 -29.00 -18.95
N TYR A 131 2.59 -29.34 -20.16
CA TYR A 131 1.29 -29.03 -20.78
C TYR A 131 0.11 -29.62 -19.99
N GLY A 132 -1.02 -28.90 -19.94
CA GLY A 132 -2.29 -29.38 -19.44
C GLY A 132 -2.65 -28.86 -18.04
N MET A 133 -2.45 -29.66 -17.00
CA MET A 133 -2.86 -29.33 -15.62
C MET A 133 -2.19 -28.07 -15.07
N ARG A 134 -0.93 -27.78 -15.42
CA ARG A 134 -0.21 -26.57 -15.00
C ARG A 134 -0.73 -25.33 -15.70
N THR A 135 -1.08 -25.41 -16.99
CA THR A 135 -1.67 -24.29 -17.71
C THR A 135 -2.97 -23.83 -17.06
N TRP A 136 -3.83 -24.78 -16.64
CA TRP A 136 -5.04 -24.44 -15.88
C TRP A 136 -4.72 -23.75 -14.54
N LYS A 137 -3.76 -24.27 -13.77
CA LYS A 137 -3.32 -23.68 -12.52
C LYS A 137 -2.69 -22.29 -12.72
N LEU A 138 -1.89 -22.14 -13.80
CA LEU A 138 -1.29 -20.86 -14.19
C LEU A 138 -2.36 -19.79 -14.41
N LEU A 139 -3.37 -20.09 -15.21
CA LEU A 139 -4.43 -19.15 -15.56
C LEU A 139 -5.39 -18.89 -14.39
N SER A 140 -5.72 -19.94 -13.60
CA SER A 140 -6.73 -19.84 -12.56
C SER A 140 -6.26 -19.03 -11.33
N TYR A 141 -5.03 -19.23 -10.87
CA TYR A 141 -4.54 -18.57 -9.66
C TYR A 141 -3.08 -18.10 -9.67
N GLN A 142 -2.15 -18.77 -10.40
CA GLN A 142 -0.73 -18.42 -10.35
C GLN A 142 -0.45 -17.00 -10.87
N LYS A 143 -0.93 -16.65 -12.07
CA LYS A 143 -0.83 -15.28 -12.60
C LYS A 143 -1.48 -14.25 -11.67
N LYS A 144 -2.57 -14.61 -10.99
CA LYS A 144 -3.23 -13.74 -10.01
C LYS A 144 -2.37 -13.54 -8.75
N MET A 145 -1.63 -14.56 -8.32
CA MET A 145 -0.70 -14.42 -7.19
C MET A 145 0.38 -13.40 -7.53
N VAL A 146 1.06 -13.55 -8.69
CA VAL A 146 2.09 -12.61 -9.15
C VAL A 146 1.54 -11.19 -9.27
N ARG A 147 0.38 -11.01 -9.94
CA ARG A 147 -0.26 -9.67 -10.07
C ARG A 147 -0.56 -9.01 -8.73
N ASN A 148 -0.82 -9.79 -7.74
CA ASN A 148 -1.32 -9.31 -6.46
C ASN A 148 -0.27 -9.35 -5.33
N ALA A 149 0.88 -9.99 -5.53
CA ALA A 149 1.98 -9.94 -4.57
C ALA A 149 2.49 -8.49 -4.40
N SER A 150 2.95 -8.15 -3.21
CA SER A 150 3.64 -6.89 -2.94
C SER A 150 5.01 -6.88 -3.62
N CYS A 151 5.65 -8.06 -3.71
CA CYS A 151 6.83 -8.32 -4.51
C CYS A 151 6.82 -9.79 -4.94
N THR A 152 7.28 -10.08 -6.17
CA THR A 152 7.66 -11.44 -6.59
C THR A 152 9.19 -11.51 -6.59
N LEU A 153 9.72 -12.38 -5.72
CA LEU A 153 11.15 -12.61 -5.58
C LEU A 153 11.53 -13.80 -6.47
N ILE A 154 12.36 -13.56 -7.46
CA ILE A 154 12.77 -14.53 -8.48
C ILE A 154 14.26 -14.82 -8.38
N SER A 155 14.68 -16.02 -8.75
CA SER A 155 16.08 -16.42 -8.85
C SER A 155 16.53 -16.75 -10.28
N ASP A 156 15.62 -16.68 -11.25
CA ASP A 156 15.87 -16.86 -12.67
C ASP A 156 15.45 -15.62 -13.47
N PRO A 157 16.36 -14.97 -14.23
CA PRO A 157 16.02 -13.82 -15.07
C PRO A 157 14.87 -14.09 -16.05
N HIS A 158 14.77 -15.31 -16.62
CA HIS A 158 13.70 -15.67 -17.55
C HIS A 158 12.31 -15.64 -16.91
N GLU A 159 12.20 -15.90 -15.60
CA GLU A 159 10.94 -15.66 -14.87
C GLU A 159 10.56 -14.18 -14.89
N GLY A 160 11.53 -13.30 -14.69
CA GLY A 160 11.33 -11.85 -14.69
C GLY A 160 10.89 -11.33 -16.04
N ASP A 161 11.50 -11.79 -17.09
CA ASP A 161 11.15 -11.42 -18.46
C ASP A 161 9.73 -11.86 -18.79
N TYR A 162 9.36 -13.10 -18.51
CA TYR A 162 7.99 -13.59 -18.69
C TYR A 162 6.96 -12.78 -17.91
N ILE A 163 7.25 -12.45 -16.64
CA ILE A 163 6.34 -11.66 -15.80
C ILE A 163 6.12 -10.26 -16.41
N LYS A 164 7.16 -9.63 -16.97
CA LYS A 164 7.09 -8.31 -17.62
C LYS A 164 6.35 -8.37 -18.95
N GLU A 165 6.68 -9.34 -19.83
CA GLU A 165 6.04 -9.54 -21.13
C GLU A 165 4.54 -9.78 -20.99
N GLU A 166 4.14 -10.61 -20.04
CA GLU A 166 2.75 -10.88 -19.69
C GLU A 166 2.07 -9.76 -18.90
N LYS A 167 2.79 -8.67 -18.61
CA LYS A 167 2.33 -7.50 -17.85
C LYS A 167 1.67 -7.89 -16.52
N LEU A 168 2.27 -8.84 -15.83
CA LEU A 168 1.73 -9.34 -14.57
C LEU A 168 2.07 -8.44 -13.40
N SER A 169 3.32 -7.98 -13.29
CA SER A 169 3.80 -7.12 -12.21
C SER A 169 5.10 -6.42 -12.61
N GLU A 170 5.27 -5.18 -12.14
CA GLU A 170 6.54 -4.45 -12.15
C GLU A 170 7.30 -4.61 -10.83
N ARG A 171 6.67 -5.24 -9.82
CA ARG A 171 7.22 -5.45 -8.49
C ARG A 171 7.95 -6.78 -8.44
N ILE A 172 9.15 -6.81 -9.00
CA ILE A 172 10.01 -7.98 -9.09
C ILE A 172 11.32 -7.64 -8.40
N ALA A 173 11.81 -8.56 -7.58
CA ALA A 173 13.17 -8.54 -7.05
C ALA A 173 13.92 -9.80 -7.54
N PHE A 174 15.10 -9.61 -8.08
CA PHE A 174 15.98 -10.71 -8.48
C PHE A 174 17.04 -10.93 -7.40
N ILE A 175 17.15 -12.16 -6.92
CA ILE A 175 18.21 -12.62 -6.02
C ILE A 175 18.66 -13.97 -6.52
N GLU A 176 19.95 -14.12 -6.78
CA GLU A 176 20.53 -15.37 -7.27
C GLU A 176 20.35 -16.52 -6.25
N ASP A 177 19.97 -17.70 -6.74
CA ASP A 177 19.68 -18.87 -5.89
C ASP A 177 20.98 -19.44 -5.27
N PRO A 178 21.09 -19.55 -3.95
CA PRO A 178 22.27 -20.05 -3.28
C PRO A 178 22.51 -21.57 -3.43
N THR A 179 21.66 -22.30 -4.15
CA THR A 179 21.80 -23.76 -4.32
C THR A 179 23.04 -24.17 -5.09
N LYS A 180 23.83 -23.23 -5.58
CA LYS A 180 25.02 -23.48 -6.38
C LYS A 180 26.31 -23.02 -5.67
N GLU A 181 26.73 -23.74 -4.66
CA GLU A 181 28.16 -23.94 -4.31
C GLU A 181 28.81 -23.25 -3.09
N GLU A 182 28.32 -22.14 -2.46
CA GLU A 182 29.07 -21.58 -1.32
C GLU A 182 28.22 -20.95 -0.18
N HIS A 183 28.69 -21.16 1.07
CA HIS A 183 28.05 -20.59 2.27
C HIS A 183 27.96 -19.05 2.26
N THR A 184 28.91 -18.37 1.62
CA THR A 184 28.91 -16.90 1.43
C THR A 184 27.73 -16.42 0.61
N GLN A 185 27.29 -17.18 -0.38
CA GLN A 185 26.11 -16.85 -1.19
C GLN A 185 24.79 -16.91 -0.40
N LEU A 186 24.75 -17.74 0.67
CA LEU A 186 23.55 -17.85 1.52
C LEU A 186 23.38 -16.62 2.42
N ASP A 187 24.48 -16.05 2.91
CA ASP A 187 24.45 -14.80 3.69
C ASP A 187 23.96 -13.65 2.80
N ASP A 188 24.54 -13.49 1.61
CA ASP A 188 24.12 -12.49 0.62
C ASP A 188 22.64 -12.66 0.23
N TYR A 189 22.16 -13.91 0.06
CA TYR A 189 20.78 -14.20 -0.26
C TYR A 189 19.84 -13.80 0.88
N ALA A 190 20.21 -14.03 2.13
CA ALA A 190 19.44 -13.63 3.31
C ALA A 190 19.38 -12.12 3.43
N ASP A 191 20.51 -11.42 3.30
CA ASP A 191 20.62 -9.96 3.37
C ASP A 191 19.79 -9.29 2.26
N CYS A 192 19.93 -9.76 1.01
CA CYS A 192 19.12 -9.27 -0.10
C CYS A 192 17.61 -9.51 0.13
N THR A 193 17.25 -10.65 0.74
CA THR A 193 15.85 -10.93 1.08
C THR A 193 15.33 -9.96 2.15
N LEU A 194 16.12 -9.62 3.17
CA LEU A 194 15.77 -8.62 4.18
C LEU A 194 15.61 -7.23 3.58
N GLN A 195 16.47 -6.84 2.64
CA GLN A 195 16.34 -5.60 1.87
C GLN A 195 15.03 -5.58 1.06
N VAL A 196 14.65 -6.71 0.44
CA VAL A 196 13.35 -6.81 -0.26
C VAL A 196 12.19 -6.65 0.71
N TYR A 197 12.25 -7.21 1.93
CA TYR A 197 11.20 -7.00 2.93
C TYR A 197 11.11 -5.53 3.33
N GLN A 198 12.25 -4.87 3.58
CA GLN A 198 12.27 -3.44 3.90
C GLN A 198 11.67 -2.62 2.75
N LYS A 199 12.08 -2.86 1.51
CA LYS A 199 11.52 -2.21 0.32
C LYS A 199 10.02 -2.42 0.17
N VAL A 200 9.49 -3.62 0.47
CA VAL A 200 8.05 -3.90 0.51
C VAL A 200 7.37 -3.11 1.63
N LEU A 201 8.02 -2.99 2.79
CA LEU A 201 7.50 -2.22 3.92
C LEU A 201 7.53 -0.70 3.66
N ASP A 202 8.44 -0.21 2.86
CA ASP A 202 8.53 1.21 2.47
C ASP A 202 7.59 1.57 1.32
N THR A 203 6.99 0.57 0.69
CA THR A 203 6.02 0.75 -0.40
C THR A 203 4.57 0.71 0.11
N ASP A 204 3.67 1.47 -0.53
CA ASP A 204 2.22 1.52 -0.21
C ASP A 204 1.96 1.96 1.26
N MET A 205 2.65 3.00 1.74
CA MET A 205 2.54 3.50 3.13
C MET A 205 1.12 3.88 3.54
N GLY A 206 0.32 4.42 2.62
CA GLY A 206 -1.06 4.79 2.91
C GLY A 206 -1.96 3.65 3.40
N LYS A 207 -1.55 2.37 3.22
CA LYS A 207 -2.26 1.22 3.80
C LYS A 207 -1.83 0.88 5.22
N ARG A 208 -0.64 1.30 5.59
CA ARG A 208 0.02 0.83 6.82
C ARG A 208 0.22 1.92 7.84
N ILE A 209 0.16 3.18 7.40
CA ILE A 209 0.24 4.31 8.31
C ILE A 209 -0.87 4.19 9.37
N ASP A 210 -0.48 4.21 10.63
CA ASP A 210 -1.44 4.09 11.72
C ASP A 210 -2.24 5.39 11.94
N ARG A 211 -3.32 5.29 12.71
CA ARG A 211 -4.21 6.41 12.97
C ARG A 211 -3.48 7.58 13.62
N GLN A 212 -2.59 7.32 14.58
CA GLN A 212 -1.83 8.34 15.28
C GLN A 212 -0.95 9.15 14.30
N SER A 213 -0.27 8.44 13.39
CA SER A 213 0.55 9.07 12.34
C SER A 213 -0.29 9.84 11.32
N GLN A 214 -1.50 9.35 10.98
CA GLN A 214 -2.43 10.09 10.11
C GLN A 214 -2.90 11.39 10.75
N GLU A 215 -3.28 11.36 12.03
CA GLU A 215 -3.67 12.55 12.80
C GLU A 215 -2.50 13.55 12.89
N ALA A 216 -1.28 13.06 13.08
CA ALA A 216 -0.08 13.90 13.04
C ALA A 216 0.13 14.57 11.67
N VAL A 217 -0.06 13.84 10.58
CA VAL A 217 0.00 14.41 9.22
C VAL A 217 -1.06 15.50 9.04
N SER A 218 -2.30 15.27 9.47
CA SER A 218 -3.38 16.26 9.36
C SER A 218 -3.06 17.53 10.18
N ALA A 219 -2.55 17.39 11.40
CA ALA A 219 -2.13 18.51 12.24
C ALA A 219 -0.99 19.33 11.60
N LEU A 220 0.02 18.66 11.03
CA LEU A 220 1.14 19.33 10.35
C LEU A 220 0.70 20.02 9.06
N LEU A 221 -0.19 19.41 8.28
CA LEU A 221 -0.78 20.06 7.11
C LEU A 221 -1.58 21.30 7.49
N HIS A 222 -2.37 21.22 8.56
CA HIS A 222 -3.12 22.38 9.07
C HIS A 222 -2.19 23.53 9.42
N LEU A 223 -1.12 23.27 10.20
CA LEU A 223 -0.14 24.31 10.58
C LEU A 223 0.52 24.95 9.36
N SER A 224 0.85 24.15 8.34
CA SER A 224 1.47 24.65 7.12
C SER A 224 0.51 25.50 6.29
N LEU A 225 -0.75 25.06 6.14
CA LEU A 225 -1.74 25.68 5.29
C LEU A 225 -2.45 26.90 5.93
N ALA A 226 -2.53 26.95 7.26
CA ALA A 226 -3.21 28.05 7.97
C ALA A 226 -2.53 29.41 7.83
N GLY A 227 -1.24 29.46 7.47
CA GLY A 227 -0.49 30.70 7.29
C GLY A 227 -0.13 31.42 8.61
N ASP A 228 0.50 32.59 8.49
CA ASP A 228 0.96 33.36 9.67
C ASP A 228 -0.13 34.23 10.30
N VAL A 229 -1.20 34.53 9.58
CA VAL A 229 -2.20 35.54 9.95
C VAL A 229 -3.18 35.04 11.02
N GLU A 230 -3.43 33.73 11.06
CA GLU A 230 -4.28 33.12 12.06
C GLU A 230 -3.59 31.88 12.62
N ARG A 231 -2.79 32.05 13.65
CA ARG A 231 -2.36 30.95 14.49
C ARG A 231 -3.61 30.39 15.22
N GLN A 232 -4.36 29.54 14.54
CA GLN A 232 -5.23 28.65 15.28
C GLN A 232 -4.33 27.65 15.98
N PRO A 233 -4.19 27.72 17.29
CA PRO A 233 -3.37 26.78 18.00
C PRO A 233 -3.94 25.39 17.78
N LEU A 234 -3.08 24.42 17.48
CA LEU A 234 -3.46 23.02 17.58
C LEU A 234 -4.10 22.76 18.93
N CYS A 235 -5.07 21.88 18.98
CA CYS A 235 -5.62 21.46 20.25
C CYS A 235 -4.55 20.75 21.08
N SER A 236 -4.74 20.70 22.40
CA SER A 236 -3.77 20.09 23.31
C SER A 236 -3.51 18.61 22.98
N GLU A 237 -4.51 17.92 22.43
CA GLU A 237 -4.42 16.53 21.99
C GLU A 237 -3.49 16.36 20.80
N ASP A 238 -3.60 17.23 19.78
CA ASP A 238 -2.70 17.22 18.62
C ASP A 238 -1.25 17.48 19.00
N ILE A 239 -1.02 18.43 19.93
CA ILE A 239 0.34 18.74 20.42
C ILE A 239 0.91 17.54 21.16
N LEU A 240 0.13 16.88 22.02
CA LEU A 240 0.55 15.67 22.73
C LEU A 240 0.82 14.53 21.76
N ASN A 241 -0.04 14.37 20.76
CA ASN A 241 0.15 13.39 19.69
C ASN A 241 1.50 13.61 18.99
N LEU A 242 1.75 14.79 18.47
CA LEU A 242 2.99 15.14 17.76
C LEU A 242 4.24 14.89 18.60
N ARG A 243 4.22 15.23 19.90
CA ARG A 243 5.35 15.00 20.80
C ARG A 243 5.57 13.53 21.17
N SER A 244 4.56 12.68 21.02
CA SER A 244 4.63 11.26 21.34
C SER A 244 5.02 10.37 20.14
N ILE A 245 5.23 10.95 18.96
CA ILE A 245 5.63 10.24 17.75
C ILE A 245 7.03 9.66 17.91
N THR A 246 7.16 8.36 17.75
CA THR A 246 8.44 7.66 17.81
C THR A 246 9.28 7.88 16.54
N PRO A 247 10.62 7.68 16.58
CA PRO A 247 11.47 7.79 15.39
C PRO A 247 10.99 6.96 14.20
N LYS A 248 10.51 5.73 14.47
CA LYS A 248 9.93 4.88 13.43
C LYS A 248 8.68 5.50 12.79
N LYS A 249 7.76 6.03 13.60
CA LYS A 249 6.55 6.66 13.07
C LYS A 249 6.86 7.94 12.31
N TRP A 250 7.91 8.69 12.69
CA TRP A 250 8.41 9.81 11.89
C TRP A 250 8.88 9.36 10.50
N ARG A 251 9.63 8.23 10.43
CA ARG A 251 10.02 7.64 9.16
C ARG A 251 8.79 7.29 8.30
N ASP A 252 7.79 6.62 8.90
CA ASP A 252 6.55 6.25 8.20
C ASP A 252 5.78 7.50 7.72
N ILE A 253 5.74 8.58 8.49
CA ILE A 253 5.14 9.87 8.12
C ILE A 253 5.85 10.45 6.89
N PHE A 254 7.20 10.49 6.87
CA PHE A 254 7.95 11.03 5.74
C PHE A 254 7.78 10.19 4.47
N LEU A 255 7.79 8.87 4.57
CA LEU A 255 7.50 7.98 3.44
C LEU A 255 6.08 8.23 2.90
N TYR A 256 5.09 8.33 3.78
CA TYR A 256 3.72 8.64 3.39
C TYR A 256 3.60 10.03 2.76
N ALA A 257 4.25 11.04 3.33
CA ALA A 257 4.27 12.40 2.78
C ALA A 257 4.87 12.44 1.37
N ALA A 258 5.93 11.67 1.12
CA ALA A 258 6.53 11.54 -0.21
C ALA A 258 5.56 10.88 -1.20
N GLU A 259 4.91 9.77 -0.82
CA GLU A 259 3.90 9.10 -1.66
C GLU A 259 2.70 10.02 -1.99
N GLN A 260 2.36 10.94 -1.10
CA GLN A 260 1.23 11.87 -1.25
C GLN A 260 1.62 13.24 -1.84
N GLY A 261 2.92 13.49 -2.07
CA GLY A 261 3.45 14.74 -2.62
C GLY A 261 3.33 15.94 -1.68
N VAL A 262 3.34 15.71 -0.35
CA VAL A 262 3.16 16.76 0.66
C VAL A 262 4.38 16.96 1.58
N THR A 263 5.54 16.44 1.23
CA THR A 263 6.77 16.54 2.05
C THR A 263 7.10 17.98 2.42
N GLY A 264 6.94 18.92 1.49
CA GLY A 264 7.18 20.36 1.75
C GLY A 264 6.25 20.92 2.81
N TYR A 265 4.95 20.57 2.76
CA TYR A 265 3.97 21.00 3.76
C TYR A 265 4.25 20.40 5.14
N ILE A 266 4.65 19.12 5.17
CA ILE A 266 5.01 18.46 6.45
C ILE A 266 6.23 19.13 7.08
N ASN A 267 7.27 19.43 6.30
CA ASN A 267 8.46 20.10 6.80
C ASN A 267 8.15 21.52 7.31
N ASP A 268 7.32 22.28 6.60
CA ASP A 268 6.87 23.60 7.06
C ASP A 268 6.05 23.49 8.35
N GLY A 269 5.12 22.53 8.43
CA GLY A 269 4.35 22.26 9.65
C GLY A 269 5.22 21.91 10.85
N ILE A 270 6.26 21.07 10.66
CA ILE A 270 7.25 20.73 11.69
C ILE A 270 8.00 21.98 12.16
N ALA A 271 8.44 22.83 11.22
CA ALA A 271 9.16 24.09 11.55
C ALA A 271 8.25 25.04 12.34
N ARG A 272 6.98 25.21 11.94
CA ARG A 272 5.99 26.04 12.64
C ARG A 272 5.64 25.52 14.03
N ALA A 273 5.56 24.20 14.18
CA ALA A 273 5.35 23.54 15.47
C ALA A 273 6.60 23.54 16.37
N GLN A 274 7.75 23.95 15.88
CA GLN A 274 9.05 23.93 16.56
C GLN A 274 9.38 22.54 17.14
N LEU A 275 9.08 21.48 16.37
CA LEU A 275 9.33 20.11 16.77
C LEU A 275 10.76 19.69 16.47
N ALA A 276 11.42 19.05 17.44
CA ALA A 276 12.66 18.33 17.21
C ALA A 276 12.33 16.94 16.64
N VAL A 277 12.55 16.73 15.36
CA VAL A 277 12.29 15.48 14.66
C VAL A 277 13.62 14.75 14.43
N PRO A 278 13.69 13.43 14.68
CA PRO A 278 14.90 12.66 14.44
C PRO A 278 15.22 12.57 12.95
N GLU A 279 16.51 12.50 12.60
CA GLU A 279 16.93 12.15 11.25
C GLU A 279 16.41 10.77 10.86
N THR A 280 15.95 10.63 9.62
CA THR A 280 15.44 9.39 9.07
C THR A 280 16.01 9.16 7.66
N ASP A 281 16.11 7.90 7.26
CA ASP A 281 16.50 7.46 5.92
C ASP A 281 15.34 7.50 4.89
N ALA A 282 14.17 8.01 5.27
CA ALA A 282 12.98 8.02 4.42
C ALA A 282 13.21 8.67 3.04
N GLY A 283 14.10 9.68 2.97
CA GLY A 283 14.42 10.37 1.71
C GLY A 283 15.28 9.55 0.74
N THR A 284 15.96 8.52 1.22
CA THR A 284 16.82 7.61 0.44
C THR A 284 16.27 6.20 0.37
N ALA A 285 15.11 5.94 0.99
CA ALA A 285 14.49 4.63 1.02
C ALA A 285 14.11 4.17 -0.40
N ASP A 286 14.48 2.94 -0.73
CA ASP A 286 14.07 2.30 -1.99
C ASP A 286 12.67 1.71 -1.84
N HIS A 287 11.84 1.85 -2.87
CA HIS A 287 10.48 1.35 -2.88
C HIS A 287 10.07 0.85 -4.28
N PHE A 288 9.13 -0.09 -4.31
CA PHE A 288 8.55 -0.57 -5.56
C PHE A 288 7.59 0.47 -6.16
N PRO A 289 7.35 0.43 -7.49
CA PRO A 289 6.32 1.26 -8.11
C PRO A 289 4.97 1.08 -7.41
N LEU A 290 4.26 2.17 -7.13
CA LEU A 290 2.92 2.10 -6.55
C LEU A 290 1.95 1.42 -7.53
N ARG A 291 1.10 0.53 -7.05
CA ARG A 291 0.10 -0.14 -7.89
C ARG A 291 -0.94 0.83 -8.47
N TYR A 292 -1.31 1.81 -7.69
CA TYR A 292 -2.16 2.93 -8.08
C TYR A 292 -1.38 4.22 -7.80
N PRO A 293 -0.54 4.66 -8.76
CA PRO A 293 0.27 5.85 -8.57
C PRO A 293 -0.59 7.05 -8.22
N LYS A 294 -0.21 7.78 -7.18
CA LYS A 294 -0.81 9.05 -6.84
C LYS A 294 -0.27 10.13 -7.77
N ASP A 295 -1.11 11.03 -8.19
CA ASP A 295 -0.64 12.22 -8.88
C ASP A 295 -0.19 13.24 -7.82
N THR A 296 1.12 13.44 -7.72
CA THR A 296 1.73 14.34 -6.73
C THR A 296 1.97 15.75 -7.27
N ARG A 297 1.59 16.01 -8.53
CA ARG A 297 1.64 17.35 -9.12
C ARG A 297 0.55 18.23 -8.56
N SER A 298 0.72 19.53 -8.68
CA SER A 298 -0.32 20.50 -8.33
C SER A 298 -1.61 20.27 -9.12
N LEU A 299 -2.73 20.47 -8.45
CA LEU A 299 -4.05 20.32 -9.05
C LEU A 299 -4.27 21.44 -10.10
N THR A 300 -4.37 21.06 -11.36
CA THR A 300 -4.54 22.05 -12.43
C THR A 300 -5.93 22.67 -12.42
N SER A 301 -5.98 24.00 -12.61
CA SER A 301 -7.19 24.80 -12.78
C SER A 301 -7.40 25.32 -14.21
N ASP A 302 -6.39 25.15 -15.09
CA ASP A 302 -6.37 25.73 -16.42
C ASP A 302 -7.10 24.87 -17.45
N LYS A 303 -7.08 23.56 -17.26
CA LYS A 303 -7.64 22.57 -18.18
C LYS A 303 -8.34 21.43 -17.47
N LEU A 304 -9.35 20.88 -18.15
CA LEU A 304 -10.03 19.66 -17.68
C LEU A 304 -9.23 18.41 -18.04
N LEU A 305 -9.05 17.53 -17.04
CA LEU A 305 -8.34 16.26 -17.19
C LEU A 305 -9.21 15.13 -17.77
N THR A 306 -10.53 15.32 -17.81
CA THR A 306 -11.48 14.33 -18.33
C THR A 306 -11.11 13.93 -19.78
N PRO A 307 -10.76 12.64 -20.06
CA PRO A 307 -10.30 12.22 -21.37
C PRO A 307 -11.43 12.10 -22.38
N ASN A 308 -12.65 11.82 -21.92
CA ASN A 308 -13.83 11.70 -22.79
C ASN A 308 -14.20 13.05 -23.38
N LEU A 309 -14.08 13.19 -24.69
CA LEU A 309 -14.29 14.44 -25.43
C LEU A 309 -15.74 14.99 -25.29
N ILE A 310 -16.73 14.09 -25.25
CA ILE A 310 -18.15 14.48 -25.09
C ILE A 310 -18.38 15.06 -23.70
N SER A 311 -17.89 14.36 -22.67
CA SER A 311 -17.99 14.82 -21.28
C SER A 311 -17.24 16.13 -21.08
N ARG A 312 -16.02 16.26 -21.65
CA ARG A 312 -15.23 17.50 -21.58
C ARG A 312 -16.00 18.67 -22.20
N LYS A 313 -16.52 18.54 -23.42
CA LYS A 313 -17.30 19.60 -24.08
C LYS A 313 -18.56 19.96 -23.29
N ALA A 314 -19.21 18.98 -22.67
CA ALA A 314 -20.38 19.23 -21.84
C ALA A 314 -20.02 20.05 -20.58
N ILE A 315 -18.89 19.73 -19.91
CA ILE A 315 -18.39 20.49 -18.75
C ILE A 315 -17.95 21.88 -19.21
N GLU A 316 -17.16 22.02 -20.28
CA GLU A 316 -16.71 23.30 -20.82
C GLU A 316 -17.88 24.24 -21.16
N ARG A 317 -18.99 23.70 -21.71
CA ARG A 317 -20.21 24.49 -21.98
C ARG A 317 -20.78 25.09 -20.71
N LYS A 318 -20.83 24.34 -19.62
CA LYS A 318 -21.33 24.81 -18.33
C LYS A 318 -20.37 25.81 -17.69
N LEU A 319 -19.06 25.58 -17.79
CA LEU A 319 -18.02 26.49 -17.30
C LEU A 319 -17.99 27.84 -18.04
N ARG A 320 -18.62 27.99 -19.22
CA ARG A 320 -18.70 29.29 -19.91
C ARG A 320 -19.48 30.34 -19.13
N HIS A 321 -20.38 29.93 -18.26
CA HIS A 321 -21.18 30.80 -17.43
C HIS A 321 -20.52 31.18 -16.11
N THR A 322 -19.41 30.51 -15.76
CA THR A 322 -18.60 30.82 -14.58
C THR A 322 -17.38 31.66 -14.98
N ARG A 323 -16.95 32.59 -14.13
CA ARG A 323 -15.79 33.46 -14.37
C ARG A 323 -14.91 33.54 -13.14
N GLY A 324 -13.68 34.04 -13.29
CA GLY A 324 -12.80 34.33 -12.17
C GLY A 324 -12.53 33.11 -11.28
N ALA A 325 -12.60 33.34 -9.98
CA ALA A 325 -12.31 32.36 -8.94
C ALA A 325 -13.26 31.15 -8.95
N GLU A 326 -14.55 31.38 -9.19
CA GLU A 326 -15.56 30.30 -9.25
C GLU A 326 -15.27 29.33 -10.40
N ARG A 327 -14.81 29.85 -11.54
CA ARG A 327 -14.41 29.01 -12.68
C ARG A 327 -13.20 28.17 -12.34
N THR A 328 -12.20 28.76 -11.71
CA THR A 328 -11.00 28.07 -11.21
C THR A 328 -11.40 26.92 -10.28
N LEU A 329 -12.20 27.22 -9.25
CA LEU A 329 -12.66 26.25 -8.28
C LEU A 329 -13.49 25.12 -8.93
N CYS A 330 -14.45 25.45 -9.79
CA CYS A 330 -15.25 24.45 -10.50
C CYS A 330 -14.37 23.53 -11.37
N THR A 331 -13.35 24.08 -12.03
CA THR A 331 -12.41 23.28 -12.83
C THR A 331 -11.60 22.33 -11.95
N MET A 332 -11.08 22.82 -10.82
CA MET A 332 -10.38 22.00 -9.84
C MET A 332 -11.26 20.87 -9.30
N LEU A 333 -12.51 21.15 -8.96
CA LEU A 333 -13.46 20.15 -8.47
C LEU A 333 -13.77 19.06 -9.51
N HIS A 334 -13.89 19.42 -10.80
CA HIS A 334 -14.03 18.44 -11.88
C HIS A 334 -12.76 17.57 -12.01
N ASN A 335 -11.58 18.17 -11.87
CA ASN A 335 -10.32 17.44 -11.92
C ASN A 335 -10.11 16.54 -10.69
N LEU A 336 -10.50 16.99 -9.50
CA LEU A 336 -10.54 16.13 -8.29
C LEU A 336 -11.47 14.93 -8.50
N ARG A 337 -12.66 15.15 -9.07
CA ARG A 337 -13.58 14.05 -9.38
C ARG A 337 -12.97 13.04 -10.36
N TYR A 338 -12.16 13.50 -11.31
CA TYR A 338 -11.40 12.65 -12.21
C TYR A 338 -10.37 11.84 -11.45
N HIS A 339 -9.54 12.47 -10.59
CA HIS A 339 -8.53 11.77 -9.78
C HIS A 339 -9.15 10.73 -8.84
N VAL A 340 -10.29 11.03 -8.21
CA VAL A 340 -11.03 10.04 -7.41
C VAL A 340 -11.44 8.83 -8.26
N GLY A 341 -11.92 9.06 -9.47
CA GLY A 341 -12.32 8.01 -10.41
C GLY A 341 -11.16 7.13 -10.88
N GLN A 342 -9.96 7.70 -11.00
CA GLN A 342 -8.74 6.99 -11.38
C GLN A 342 -7.97 6.40 -10.19
N SER A 343 -8.39 6.64 -8.97
CA SER A 343 -7.65 6.30 -7.73
C SER A 343 -6.27 6.96 -7.63
N SER A 344 -6.07 8.09 -8.29
CA SER A 344 -4.84 8.90 -8.30
C SER A 344 -4.92 10.16 -7.44
N LEU A 345 -5.98 10.31 -6.63
CA LEU A 345 -6.12 11.42 -5.67
C LEU A 345 -5.00 11.36 -4.64
N SER A 346 -4.35 12.50 -4.37
CA SER A 346 -3.33 12.67 -3.35
C SER A 346 -3.69 13.76 -2.35
N LEU A 347 -3.00 13.80 -1.20
CA LEU A 347 -3.12 14.91 -0.25
C LEU A 347 -2.66 16.23 -0.88
N ARG A 348 -1.71 16.20 -1.82
CA ARG A 348 -1.28 17.38 -2.57
C ARG A 348 -2.46 18.12 -3.20
N HIS A 349 -3.34 17.39 -3.87
CA HIS A 349 -4.53 17.97 -4.49
C HIS A 349 -5.51 18.60 -3.47
N LEU A 350 -5.60 18.00 -2.27
CA LEU A 350 -6.41 18.56 -1.20
C LEU A 350 -5.79 19.83 -0.64
N CYS A 351 -4.47 19.90 -0.49
CA CYS A 351 -3.77 21.12 -0.08
C CYS A 351 -3.98 22.25 -1.08
N ASP A 352 -3.84 21.97 -2.39
CA ASP A 352 -4.07 22.99 -3.42
C ASP A 352 -5.53 23.52 -3.41
N LEU A 353 -6.50 22.63 -3.16
CA LEU A 353 -7.89 23.05 -3.02
C LEU A 353 -8.13 23.86 -1.72
N TYR A 354 -7.52 23.44 -0.61
CA TYR A 354 -7.57 24.16 0.66
C TYR A 354 -7.09 25.61 0.50
N GLU A 355 -5.95 25.82 -0.15
CA GLU A 355 -5.40 27.16 -0.40
C GLU A 355 -6.37 28.05 -1.20
N VAL A 356 -7.01 27.48 -2.23
CA VAL A 356 -8.01 28.24 -3.01
C VAL A 356 -9.22 28.61 -2.16
N LEU A 357 -9.77 27.67 -1.40
CA LEU A 357 -10.95 27.91 -0.55
C LEU A 357 -10.68 28.96 0.54
N ARG A 358 -9.48 28.96 1.11
CA ARG A 358 -9.14 29.86 2.21
C ARG A 358 -8.72 31.26 1.76
N HIS A 359 -7.98 31.33 0.65
CA HIS A 359 -7.32 32.60 0.26
C HIS A 359 -7.99 33.32 -0.92
N THR A 360 -9.03 32.72 -1.51
CA THR A 360 -9.70 33.31 -2.66
C THR A 360 -11.11 33.76 -2.26
N PRO A 361 -11.46 35.06 -2.43
CA PRO A 361 -12.81 35.48 -2.18
C PRO A 361 -13.77 34.88 -3.22
N LEU A 362 -14.81 34.22 -2.74
CA LEU A 362 -15.82 33.52 -3.55
C LEU A 362 -17.20 34.12 -3.26
N ASP A 363 -18.01 34.26 -4.29
CA ASP A 363 -19.43 34.51 -4.14
C ASP A 363 -20.16 33.19 -3.89
N GLU A 364 -20.49 32.91 -2.63
CA GLU A 364 -21.04 31.61 -2.20
C GLU A 364 -22.42 31.35 -2.86
N ASP A 365 -23.26 32.35 -3.02
CA ASP A 365 -24.59 32.20 -3.63
C ASP A 365 -24.48 31.87 -5.12
N ALA A 366 -23.64 32.59 -5.85
CA ALA A 366 -23.35 32.30 -7.25
C ALA A 366 -22.68 30.92 -7.42
N LEU A 367 -21.78 30.60 -6.52
CA LEU A 367 -21.06 29.31 -6.55
C LEU A 367 -22.02 28.13 -6.29
N ASP A 368 -22.94 28.19 -5.32
CA ASP A 368 -23.91 27.12 -5.08
C ASP A 368 -24.76 26.84 -6.31
N ILE A 369 -25.23 27.91 -7.01
CA ILE A 369 -25.97 27.79 -8.26
C ILE A 369 -25.09 27.04 -9.30
N HIS A 370 -23.85 27.46 -9.51
CA HIS A 370 -22.95 26.87 -10.47
C HIS A 370 -22.61 25.39 -10.14
N LEU A 371 -22.40 25.04 -8.87
CA LEU A 371 -22.16 23.67 -8.44
C LEU A 371 -23.34 22.75 -8.73
N ARG A 372 -24.60 23.25 -8.55
CA ARG A 372 -25.82 22.48 -8.89
C ARG A 372 -25.99 22.32 -10.40
N GLU A 373 -25.84 23.39 -11.18
CA GLU A 373 -25.90 23.33 -12.64
C GLU A 373 -24.88 22.35 -13.24
N GLN A 374 -23.70 22.31 -12.66
CA GLN A 374 -22.61 21.42 -13.08
C GLN A 374 -22.71 19.98 -12.53
N ARG A 375 -23.68 19.73 -11.63
CA ARG A 375 -23.90 18.43 -10.98
C ARG A 375 -22.68 17.95 -10.18
N ILE A 376 -21.98 18.88 -9.54
CA ILE A 376 -20.86 18.60 -8.63
C ILE A 376 -21.12 19.04 -7.19
N HIS A 377 -22.26 19.66 -6.89
CA HIS A 377 -22.61 20.13 -5.55
C HIS A 377 -22.46 19.06 -4.47
N THR A 378 -23.06 17.86 -4.63
CA THR A 378 -22.92 16.76 -3.66
C THR A 378 -21.48 16.25 -3.55
N PHE A 379 -20.73 16.24 -4.66
CA PHE A 379 -19.30 15.88 -4.65
C PHE A 379 -18.50 16.92 -3.85
N THR A 380 -18.76 18.21 -4.03
CA THR A 380 -18.10 19.30 -3.28
C THR A 380 -18.34 19.17 -1.78
N ARG A 381 -19.58 18.92 -1.36
CA ARG A 381 -19.92 18.67 0.05
C ARG A 381 -19.09 17.53 0.68
N ARG A 382 -18.88 16.45 -0.08
CA ARG A 382 -18.05 15.30 0.35
C ARG A 382 -16.57 15.66 0.42
N ILE A 383 -16.09 16.48 -0.51
CA ILE A 383 -14.71 16.98 -0.51
C ILE A 383 -14.49 17.92 0.68
N CYS A 384 -15.43 18.79 1.02
CA CYS A 384 -15.35 19.63 2.22
C CYS A 384 -15.18 18.78 3.49
N GLN A 385 -15.93 17.67 3.60
CA GLN A 385 -15.77 16.74 4.72
C GLN A 385 -14.35 16.12 4.76
N VAL A 386 -13.84 15.67 3.61
CA VAL A 386 -12.49 15.09 3.54
C VAL A 386 -11.40 16.13 3.84
N LEU A 387 -11.56 17.38 3.40
CA LEU A 387 -10.65 18.47 3.72
C LEU A 387 -10.65 18.82 5.21
N HIS A 388 -11.83 18.83 5.83
CA HIS A 388 -11.94 19.02 7.27
C HIS A 388 -11.16 17.94 8.04
N GLU A 389 -11.24 16.69 7.63
CA GLU A 389 -10.53 15.58 8.27
C GLU A 389 -9.03 15.59 7.98
N ALA A 390 -8.63 15.90 6.75
CA ALA A 390 -7.24 15.80 6.31
C ALA A 390 -6.37 17.02 6.63
N ALA A 391 -6.98 18.22 6.75
CA ALA A 391 -6.25 19.46 6.94
C ALA A 391 -6.98 20.49 7.83
N TYR A 392 -8.00 20.05 8.57
CA TYR A 392 -8.80 20.87 9.51
C TYR A 392 -9.38 22.13 8.87
N LEU A 393 -9.91 22.02 7.63
CA LEU A 393 -10.60 23.15 7.00
C LEU A 393 -11.82 23.55 7.85
N ASP A 394 -11.87 24.81 8.28
CA ASP A 394 -12.98 25.34 9.06
C ASP A 394 -14.26 25.47 8.23
N GLU A 395 -15.41 25.30 8.89
CA GLU A 395 -16.73 25.42 8.23
C GLU A 395 -16.92 26.77 7.55
N GLY A 396 -16.36 27.86 8.10
CA GLY A 396 -16.44 29.21 7.54
C GLY A 396 -15.75 29.39 6.17
N PHE A 397 -14.90 28.45 5.76
CA PHE A 397 -14.27 28.44 4.42
C PHE A 397 -14.86 27.39 3.49
N MET A 398 -15.88 26.66 3.93
CA MET A 398 -16.55 25.68 3.11
C MET A 398 -17.64 26.33 2.27
N PRO A 399 -17.56 26.33 0.95
CA PRO A 399 -18.55 26.97 0.09
C PRO A 399 -19.92 26.28 0.16
N VAL A 400 -19.99 25.09 0.71
CA VAL A 400 -21.20 24.29 0.93
C VAL A 400 -21.01 23.43 2.18
N ALA A 401 -22.10 23.20 2.93
CA ALA A 401 -22.05 22.37 4.13
C ALA A 401 -21.50 20.96 3.83
N ALA A 402 -20.59 20.48 4.66
CA ALA A 402 -19.97 19.17 4.54
C ALA A 402 -21.02 18.04 4.55
N LEU A 403 -20.66 16.90 3.94
CA LEU A 403 -21.50 15.71 3.88
C LEU A 403 -20.65 14.46 4.11
N ASP A 404 -21.01 13.70 5.14
CA ASP A 404 -20.41 12.37 5.39
C ASP A 404 -21.43 11.27 5.03
N ASP A 405 -21.14 10.56 3.94
CA ASP A 405 -21.96 9.45 3.45
C ASP A 405 -21.07 8.36 2.80
N LYS A 406 -21.69 7.31 2.27
CA LYS A 406 -20.97 6.26 1.52
C LYS A 406 -20.14 6.79 0.33
N GLY A 407 -20.46 7.95 -0.20
CA GLY A 407 -19.67 8.60 -1.25
C GLY A 407 -18.40 9.24 -0.68
N THR A 408 -18.46 9.80 0.52
CA THR A 408 -17.30 10.32 1.26
C THR A 408 -16.33 9.19 1.62
N GLU A 409 -16.84 8.05 2.08
CA GLU A 409 -16.02 6.85 2.33
C GLU A 409 -15.24 6.41 1.07
N LYS A 410 -15.84 6.50 -0.12
CA LYS A 410 -15.16 6.18 -1.38
C LYS A 410 -14.03 7.17 -1.70
N ILE A 411 -14.18 8.44 -1.35
CA ILE A 411 -13.14 9.45 -1.54
C ILE A 411 -11.99 9.18 -0.56
N ARG A 412 -12.27 8.94 0.72
CA ARG A 412 -11.26 8.52 1.72
C ARG A 412 -10.53 7.27 1.25
N ALA A 413 -11.26 6.26 0.79
CA ALA A 413 -10.67 5.03 0.25
C ALA A 413 -9.81 5.27 -0.99
N SER A 414 -10.05 6.32 -1.78
CA SER A 414 -9.19 6.64 -2.93
C SER A 414 -7.85 7.24 -2.51
N LEU A 415 -7.78 7.95 -1.38
CA LEU A 415 -6.52 8.43 -0.80
C LEU A 415 -5.64 7.28 -0.31
N THR A 416 -6.26 6.24 0.27
CA THR A 416 -5.58 5.10 0.87
C THR A 416 -5.53 3.85 -0.04
N LYS A 417 -5.95 3.96 -1.30
CA LYS A 417 -5.91 2.85 -2.26
C LYS A 417 -4.54 2.74 -2.91
N TYR A 418 -3.92 1.56 -2.79
CA TYR A 418 -2.59 1.23 -3.28
C TYR A 418 -2.55 -0.15 -3.94
#